data_9047c6f14de252551349d6b972f7b2e7
#
_entry.id   9047c6f14de252551349d6b972f7b2e7
#
_cell.length_a   1.000
_cell.length_b   1.000
_cell.length_c   1.000
_cell.angle_alpha   90.00
_cell.angle_beta   90.00
_cell.angle_gamma   90.00
#
_symmetry.space_group_name_H-M   'P 1'
#
loop_
_entity.id
_entity.type
_entity.pdbx_description
1 polymer ?
#
loop_
_entity_poly.entity_id
_entity_poly.type
_entity_poly.pdbx_seq_one_letter_code
_entity_poly.pdbx_strand_id
1 'polypeptide(L)'
;MKHTLAMAGFGGMAGWHYDLIERIDGLTVAGIWDVKPERREHARSRNIHVYQSLEDLLVDQSVDLVLVATPNDVHKSIAIQAMEAGKNVVSEKPVTLSSQDLREMIQASERTGRFLTVHQNRRWDEDFLTVKKLLDEDRLGEIFRLESRVHGSRGIPGDWRQEKEHGGGMVLDWGVHLLDQALLLFPGGQLEPLVASLTN
;
A
#
# COMPACT_ATOMS: atom_id res chain seq x y z
N MET A 1 7.61 -10.72 -20.54
CA MET A 1 6.51 -9.77 -20.86
C MET A 1 6.83 -8.48 -20.14
N LYS A 2 6.66 -7.33 -20.77
CA LYS A 2 6.87 -6.03 -20.09
C LYS A 2 5.50 -5.48 -19.67
N HIS A 3 5.40 -4.97 -18.46
CA HIS A 3 4.20 -4.31 -17.97
C HIS A 3 4.45 -2.82 -17.77
N THR A 4 3.45 -2.04 -18.07
CA THR A 4 3.51 -0.59 -17.96
C THR A 4 2.65 -0.13 -16.77
N LEU A 5 3.29 0.56 -15.83
CA LEU A 5 2.67 1.06 -14.62
C LEU A 5 2.47 2.57 -14.70
N ALA A 6 1.33 3.06 -14.21
CA ALA A 6 1.14 4.46 -13.90
C ALA A 6 0.86 4.65 -12.40
N MET A 7 1.21 5.81 -11.86
CA MET A 7 1.04 6.08 -10.43
C MET A 7 -0.05 7.12 -10.19
N ALA A 8 -1.04 6.78 -9.39
CA ALA A 8 -2.00 7.71 -8.82
C ALA A 8 -1.48 8.16 -7.44
N GLY A 9 -1.07 9.43 -7.35
CA GLY A 9 -0.30 10.00 -6.25
C GLY A 9 1.21 9.96 -6.50
N PHE A 10 1.90 11.07 -6.21
CA PHE A 10 3.37 11.18 -6.31
C PHE A 10 3.97 11.82 -5.06
N GLY A 11 3.60 11.25 -3.89
CA GLY A 11 4.20 11.58 -2.59
C GLY A 11 5.50 10.81 -2.33
N GLY A 12 5.97 10.83 -1.08
CA GLY A 12 7.24 10.17 -0.70
C GLY A 12 7.30 8.69 -1.05
N MET A 13 6.20 7.93 -0.79
CA MET A 13 6.16 6.49 -1.13
C MET A 13 6.17 6.24 -2.63
N ALA A 14 5.39 6.98 -3.42
CA ALA A 14 5.41 6.83 -4.87
C ALA A 14 6.78 7.20 -5.47
N GLY A 15 7.43 8.23 -4.95
CA GLY A 15 8.81 8.57 -5.34
C GLY A 15 9.79 7.44 -5.05
N TRP A 16 9.69 6.80 -3.89
CA TRP A 16 10.49 5.63 -3.54
C TRP A 16 10.20 4.44 -4.47
N HIS A 17 8.94 4.15 -4.78
CA HIS A 17 8.57 3.13 -5.76
C HIS A 17 9.16 3.44 -7.13
N TYR A 18 9.06 4.68 -7.58
CA TYR A 18 9.61 5.10 -8.87
C TYR A 18 11.10 4.76 -8.97
N ASP A 19 11.89 5.11 -7.94
CA ASP A 19 13.33 4.88 -7.90
C ASP A 19 13.71 3.38 -7.89
N LEU A 20 12.82 2.52 -7.39
CA LEU A 20 13.02 1.07 -7.36
C LEU A 20 12.56 0.37 -8.64
N ILE A 21 11.47 0.81 -9.24
CA ILE A 21 10.89 0.18 -10.43
C ILE A 21 11.87 0.17 -11.60
N GLU A 22 12.71 1.19 -11.74
CA GLU A 22 13.77 1.23 -12.75
C GLU A 22 14.76 0.06 -12.65
N ARG A 23 14.81 -0.63 -11.50
CA ARG A 23 15.68 -1.79 -11.23
C ARG A 23 14.97 -3.12 -11.46
N ILE A 24 13.68 -3.10 -11.81
CA ILE A 24 12.86 -4.30 -12.00
C ILE A 24 12.73 -4.59 -13.49
N ASP A 25 13.36 -5.66 -13.93
CA ASP A 25 13.21 -6.12 -15.31
C ASP A 25 11.73 -6.43 -15.60
N GLY A 26 11.24 -5.86 -16.70
CA GLY A 26 9.87 -6.10 -17.13
C GLY A 26 8.82 -5.12 -16.59
N LEU A 27 9.21 -4.11 -15.78
CA LEU A 27 8.35 -3.01 -15.38
C LEU A 27 8.86 -1.68 -15.96
N THR A 28 7.92 -0.84 -16.43
CA THR A 28 8.21 0.53 -16.85
C THR A 28 7.15 1.47 -16.29
N VAL A 29 7.52 2.72 -16.04
CA VAL A 29 6.57 3.75 -15.59
C VAL A 29 6.14 4.59 -16.78
N ALA A 30 4.83 4.60 -17.10
CA ALA A 30 4.25 5.46 -18.13
C ALA A 30 4.18 6.93 -17.68
N GLY A 31 3.85 7.15 -16.41
CA GLY A 31 3.71 8.49 -15.86
C GLY A 31 3.03 8.49 -14.48
N ILE A 32 2.76 9.69 -14.02
CA ILE A 32 2.09 9.91 -12.73
C ILE A 32 0.92 10.88 -12.86
N TRP A 33 -0.02 10.79 -11.95
CA TRP A 33 -1.00 11.82 -11.67
C TRP A 33 -0.98 12.15 -10.17
N ASP A 34 -1.12 13.42 -9.82
CA ASP A 34 -1.30 13.90 -8.45
C ASP A 34 -2.18 15.14 -8.44
N VAL A 35 -2.98 15.33 -7.39
CA VAL A 35 -3.83 16.52 -7.24
C VAL A 35 -3.01 17.77 -6.94
N LYS A 36 -1.84 17.62 -6.31
CA LYS A 36 -0.98 18.71 -5.86
C LYS A 36 -0.09 19.21 -6.99
N PRO A 37 -0.19 20.51 -7.39
CA PRO A 37 0.65 21.06 -8.45
C PRO A 37 2.16 20.91 -8.20
N GLU A 38 2.59 21.10 -6.95
CA GLU A 38 4.00 20.98 -6.56
C GLU A 38 4.57 19.58 -6.78
N ARG A 39 3.76 18.53 -6.58
CA ARG A 39 4.17 17.15 -6.86
C ARG A 39 4.25 16.84 -8.34
N ARG A 40 3.31 17.41 -9.11
CA ARG A 40 3.36 17.31 -10.58
C ARG A 40 4.60 18.03 -11.14
N GLU A 41 4.95 19.19 -10.60
CA GLU A 41 6.15 19.92 -11.00
C GLU A 41 7.42 19.16 -10.62
N HIS A 42 7.46 18.59 -9.41
CA HIS A 42 8.55 17.70 -9.00
C HIS A 42 8.72 16.51 -9.96
N ALA A 43 7.63 15.88 -10.40
CA ALA A 43 7.69 14.80 -11.38
C ALA A 43 8.26 15.28 -12.74
N ARG A 44 7.80 16.44 -13.23
CA ARG A 44 8.31 17.05 -14.47
C ARG A 44 9.81 17.35 -14.38
N SER A 45 10.29 17.88 -13.26
CA SER A 45 11.73 18.16 -13.05
C SER A 45 12.60 16.90 -13.10
N ARG A 46 11.98 15.73 -12.91
CA ARG A 46 12.61 14.41 -13.05
C ARG A 46 12.39 13.78 -14.44
N ASN A 47 11.87 14.53 -15.40
CA ASN A 47 11.48 14.04 -16.74
C ASN A 47 10.43 12.91 -16.72
N ILE A 48 9.57 12.87 -15.68
CA ILE A 48 8.48 11.92 -15.58
C ILE A 48 7.26 12.51 -16.28
N HIS A 49 6.59 11.73 -17.11
CA HIS A 49 5.33 12.14 -17.72
C HIS A 49 4.26 12.38 -16.65
N VAL A 50 3.49 13.47 -16.82
CA VAL A 50 2.44 13.86 -15.87
C VAL A 50 1.10 13.93 -16.58
N TYR A 51 0.19 13.03 -16.24
CA TYR A 51 -1.19 13.08 -16.70
C TYR A 51 -1.92 14.30 -16.15
N GLN A 52 -2.78 14.90 -16.96
CA GLN A 52 -3.53 16.10 -16.57
C GLN A 52 -4.62 15.78 -15.54
N SER A 53 -5.24 14.61 -15.68
CA SER A 53 -6.28 14.12 -14.78
C SER A 53 -6.08 12.62 -14.47
N LEU A 54 -6.79 12.13 -13.46
CA LEU A 54 -6.88 10.68 -13.21
C LEU A 54 -7.54 9.97 -14.40
N GLU A 55 -8.53 10.59 -15.00
CA GLU A 55 -9.23 10.05 -16.16
C GLU A 55 -8.27 9.86 -17.36
N ASP A 56 -7.40 10.84 -17.66
CA ASP A 56 -6.40 10.70 -18.70
C ASP A 56 -5.45 9.52 -18.47
N LEU A 57 -5.06 9.29 -17.21
CA LEU A 57 -4.26 8.13 -16.83
C LEU A 57 -5.04 6.83 -17.06
N LEU A 58 -6.31 6.79 -16.70
CA LEU A 58 -7.12 5.56 -16.76
C LEU A 58 -7.51 5.18 -18.19
N VAL A 59 -7.65 6.13 -19.11
CA VAL A 59 -7.97 5.84 -20.52
C VAL A 59 -6.74 5.48 -21.36
N ASP A 60 -5.53 5.70 -20.86
CA ASP A 60 -4.29 5.34 -21.57
C ASP A 60 -4.18 3.83 -21.74
N GLN A 61 -4.30 3.35 -22.98
CA GLN A 61 -4.30 1.92 -23.31
C GLN A 61 -2.91 1.28 -23.15
N SER A 62 -1.84 2.06 -23.03
CA SER A 62 -0.50 1.54 -22.77
C SER A 62 -0.27 1.13 -21.33
N VAL A 63 -1.13 1.58 -20.40
CA VAL A 63 -1.04 1.30 -18.96
C VAL A 63 -1.76 -0.02 -18.63
N ASP A 64 -1.02 -0.97 -18.07
CA ASP A 64 -1.54 -2.26 -17.60
C ASP A 64 -1.91 -2.24 -16.10
N LEU A 65 -1.19 -1.42 -15.33
CA LEU A 65 -1.19 -1.45 -13.88
C LEU A 65 -1.22 -0.03 -13.29
N VAL A 66 -2.05 0.18 -12.29
CA VAL A 66 -2.08 1.44 -11.52
C VAL A 66 -1.58 1.19 -10.11
N LEU A 67 -0.54 1.91 -9.69
CA LEU A 67 -0.13 2.00 -8.30
C LEU A 67 -0.89 3.16 -7.63
N VAL A 68 -1.69 2.84 -6.63
CA VAL A 68 -2.42 3.83 -5.82
C VAL A 68 -1.60 4.17 -4.59
N ALA A 69 -1.04 5.37 -4.54
CA ALA A 69 -0.15 5.86 -3.47
C ALA A 69 -0.55 7.27 -3.00
N THR A 70 -1.85 7.43 -2.80
CA THR A 70 -2.54 8.65 -2.31
C THR A 70 -2.74 8.59 -0.79
N PRO A 71 -3.39 9.56 -0.13
CA PRO A 71 -3.95 9.37 1.21
C PRO A 71 -4.96 8.21 1.27
N ASN A 72 -5.09 7.58 2.44
CA ASN A 72 -5.80 6.31 2.61
C ASN A 72 -7.29 6.37 2.26
N ASP A 73 -7.93 7.49 2.52
CA ASP A 73 -9.37 7.72 2.34
C ASP A 73 -9.84 7.64 0.88
N VAL A 74 -8.93 7.85 -0.08
CA VAL A 74 -9.25 7.81 -1.51
C VAL A 74 -8.77 6.54 -2.22
N HIS A 75 -8.09 5.62 -1.53
CA HIS A 75 -7.60 4.37 -2.12
C HIS A 75 -8.72 3.57 -2.81
N LYS A 76 -9.85 3.36 -2.11
CA LYS A 76 -10.99 2.61 -2.65
C LYS A 76 -11.49 3.20 -3.96
N SER A 77 -11.78 4.50 -3.97
CA SER A 77 -12.40 5.15 -5.14
C SER A 77 -11.50 5.09 -6.37
N ILE A 78 -10.20 5.32 -6.20
CA ILE A 78 -9.23 5.27 -7.29
C ILE A 78 -9.03 3.83 -7.78
N ALA A 79 -8.90 2.87 -6.86
CA ALA A 79 -8.69 1.47 -7.22
C ALA A 79 -9.90 0.88 -7.98
N ILE A 80 -11.13 1.18 -7.56
CA ILE A 80 -12.33 0.73 -8.27
C ILE A 80 -12.39 1.35 -9.66
N GLN A 81 -12.19 2.66 -9.80
CA GLN A 81 -12.17 3.32 -11.11
C GLN A 81 -11.08 2.72 -12.03
N ALA A 82 -9.90 2.43 -11.50
CA ALA A 82 -8.82 1.82 -12.28
C ALA A 82 -9.21 0.42 -12.78
N MET A 83 -9.80 -0.42 -11.93
CA MET A 83 -10.26 -1.75 -12.32
C MET A 83 -11.41 -1.69 -13.34
N GLU A 84 -12.34 -0.77 -13.19
CA GLU A 84 -13.41 -0.52 -14.14
C GLU A 84 -12.91 -0.01 -15.49
N ALA A 85 -11.81 0.75 -15.50
CA ALA A 85 -11.09 1.15 -16.72
C ALA A 85 -10.20 0.03 -17.31
N GLY A 86 -10.26 -1.19 -16.76
CA GLY A 86 -9.54 -2.34 -17.26
C GLY A 86 -8.09 -2.45 -16.78
N LYS A 87 -7.69 -1.70 -15.74
CA LYS A 87 -6.34 -1.74 -15.19
C LYS A 87 -6.25 -2.70 -14.00
N ASN A 88 -5.10 -3.35 -13.83
CA ASN A 88 -4.76 -4.02 -12.58
C ASN A 88 -4.34 -2.98 -11.53
N VAL A 89 -4.42 -3.34 -10.25
CA VAL A 89 -4.17 -2.38 -9.17
C VAL A 89 -3.21 -2.95 -8.13
N VAL A 90 -2.21 -2.14 -7.78
CA VAL A 90 -1.44 -2.26 -6.53
C VAL A 90 -1.80 -1.07 -5.66
N SER A 91 -2.33 -1.30 -4.46
CA SER A 91 -2.63 -0.23 -3.51
C SER A 91 -1.59 -0.17 -2.41
N GLU A 92 -1.22 1.03 -1.99
CA GLU A 92 -0.50 1.22 -0.75
C GLU A 92 -1.34 0.81 0.46
N LYS A 93 -0.64 0.55 1.53
CA LYS A 93 -1.23 0.24 2.85
C LYS A 93 -1.51 1.54 3.65
N PRO A 94 -2.49 1.54 4.55
CA PRO A 94 -3.59 0.58 4.66
C PRO A 94 -4.45 0.64 3.40
N VAL A 95 -4.94 -0.51 2.97
CA VAL A 95 -5.70 -0.59 1.70
C VAL A 95 -6.99 0.23 1.73
N THR A 96 -7.66 0.28 2.89
CA THR A 96 -8.86 1.08 3.15
C THR A 96 -8.97 1.41 4.63
N LEU A 97 -9.95 2.24 4.97
CA LEU A 97 -10.28 2.63 6.35
C LEU A 97 -11.37 1.73 6.97
N SER A 98 -12.04 0.89 6.19
CA SER A 98 -13.08 -0.01 6.67
C SER A 98 -13.08 -1.35 5.94
N SER A 99 -13.55 -2.39 6.63
CA SER A 99 -13.74 -3.71 6.02
C SER A 99 -14.84 -3.72 4.95
N GLN A 100 -15.80 -2.81 5.01
CA GLN A 100 -16.83 -2.67 3.99
C GLN A 100 -16.21 -2.16 2.69
N ASP A 101 -15.39 -1.13 2.73
CA ASP A 101 -14.69 -0.59 1.57
C ASP A 101 -13.79 -1.64 0.92
N LEU A 102 -13.09 -2.45 1.73
CA LEU A 102 -12.29 -3.55 1.20
C LEU A 102 -13.16 -4.58 0.45
N ARG A 103 -14.31 -4.96 0.99
CA ARG A 103 -15.24 -5.86 0.30
C ARG A 103 -15.69 -5.30 -1.05
N GLU A 104 -15.97 -4.01 -1.13
CA GLU A 104 -16.34 -3.35 -2.38
C GLU A 104 -15.19 -3.37 -3.41
N MET A 105 -13.95 -3.18 -2.97
CA MET A 105 -12.77 -3.31 -3.84
C MET A 105 -12.60 -4.75 -4.35
N ILE A 106 -12.78 -5.75 -3.48
CA ILE A 106 -12.71 -7.17 -3.86
C ILE A 106 -13.80 -7.50 -4.88
N GLN A 107 -15.03 -7.07 -4.63
CA GLN A 107 -16.16 -7.26 -5.59
C GLN A 107 -15.89 -6.58 -6.94
N ALA A 108 -15.26 -5.41 -6.95
CA ALA A 108 -14.88 -4.75 -8.19
C ALA A 108 -13.79 -5.56 -8.94
N SER A 109 -12.80 -6.08 -8.24
CA SER A 109 -11.78 -6.97 -8.80
C SER A 109 -12.39 -8.21 -9.43
N GLU A 110 -13.30 -8.89 -8.72
CA GLU A 110 -14.02 -10.08 -9.22
C GLU A 110 -14.90 -9.76 -10.43
N ARG A 111 -15.67 -8.68 -10.37
CA ARG A 111 -16.57 -8.25 -11.45
C ARG A 111 -15.81 -7.89 -12.72
N THR A 112 -14.67 -7.21 -12.59
CA THR A 112 -13.89 -6.73 -13.75
C THR A 112 -12.87 -7.75 -14.24
N GLY A 113 -12.58 -8.79 -13.46
CA GLY A 113 -11.50 -9.74 -13.71
C GLY A 113 -10.10 -9.10 -13.63
N ARG A 114 -9.99 -7.97 -12.93
CA ARG A 114 -8.70 -7.26 -12.74
C ARG A 114 -8.08 -7.62 -11.42
N PHE A 115 -6.76 -7.78 -11.44
CA PHE A 115 -5.98 -8.09 -10.26
C PHE A 115 -5.93 -6.89 -9.30
N LEU A 116 -6.12 -7.17 -8.00
CA LEU A 116 -5.96 -6.22 -6.91
C LEU A 116 -5.01 -6.80 -5.87
N THR A 117 -3.98 -6.07 -5.49
CA THR A 117 -3.11 -6.42 -4.38
C THR A 117 -2.74 -5.21 -3.53
N VAL A 118 -2.23 -5.48 -2.33
CA VAL A 118 -1.79 -4.47 -1.36
C VAL A 118 -0.28 -4.59 -1.16
N HIS A 119 0.41 -3.45 -1.13
CA HIS A 119 1.84 -3.39 -0.92
C HIS A 119 2.19 -3.57 0.56
N GLN A 120 2.06 -4.79 1.07
CA GLN A 120 2.49 -5.16 2.43
C GLN A 120 3.99 -5.47 2.45
N ASN A 121 4.81 -4.45 2.24
CA ASN A 121 6.25 -4.56 2.04
C ASN A 121 7.01 -5.18 3.21
N ARG A 122 6.52 -4.98 4.45
CA ARG A 122 7.21 -5.49 5.64
C ARG A 122 7.09 -6.99 5.86
N ARG A 123 6.40 -7.70 4.97
CA ARG A 123 6.48 -9.16 4.84
C ARG A 123 7.88 -9.64 4.41
N TRP A 124 8.70 -8.72 3.89
CA TRP A 124 10.04 -8.99 3.37
C TRP A 124 11.14 -8.39 4.25
N ASP A 125 10.79 -7.84 5.42
CA ASP A 125 11.77 -7.35 6.39
C ASP A 125 12.61 -8.52 6.93
N GLU A 126 13.91 -8.35 7.04
CA GLU A 126 14.86 -9.42 7.40
C GLU A 126 14.60 -9.98 8.80
N ASP A 127 14.21 -9.14 9.74
CA ASP A 127 13.85 -9.55 11.10
C ASP A 127 12.61 -10.45 11.10
N PHE A 128 11.57 -10.06 10.38
CA PHE A 128 10.36 -10.87 10.23
C PHE A 128 10.64 -12.21 9.56
N LEU A 129 11.39 -12.21 8.44
CA LEU A 129 11.75 -13.43 7.73
C LEU A 129 12.62 -14.36 8.59
N THR A 130 13.49 -13.78 9.45
CA THR A 130 14.30 -14.56 10.39
C THR A 130 13.42 -15.25 11.43
N VAL A 131 12.49 -14.52 12.06
CA VAL A 131 11.56 -15.10 13.03
C VAL A 131 10.70 -16.17 12.38
N LYS A 132 10.15 -15.88 11.20
CA LYS A 132 9.33 -16.85 10.44
C LYS A 132 10.11 -18.13 10.17
N LYS A 133 11.34 -18.03 9.70
CA LYS A 133 12.20 -19.20 9.45
C LYS A 133 12.43 -20.04 10.71
N LEU A 134 12.72 -19.39 11.85
CA LEU A 134 12.92 -20.10 13.11
C LEU A 134 11.67 -20.85 13.58
N LEU A 135 10.49 -20.28 13.35
CA LEU A 135 9.19 -20.93 13.61
C LEU A 135 8.96 -22.11 12.67
N ASP A 136 9.15 -21.91 11.37
CA ASP A 136 8.94 -22.94 10.36
C ASP A 136 9.89 -24.15 10.58
N GLU A 137 11.07 -23.93 11.17
CA GLU A 137 12.07 -24.95 11.52
C GLU A 137 11.87 -25.55 12.94
N ASP A 138 10.78 -25.19 13.64
CA ASP A 138 10.49 -25.62 15.02
C ASP A 138 11.65 -25.35 16.02
N ARG A 139 12.39 -24.26 15.78
CA ARG A 139 13.56 -23.88 16.60
C ARG A 139 13.21 -23.16 17.89
N LEU A 140 11.98 -22.69 18.02
CA LEU A 140 11.51 -21.88 19.18
C LEU A 140 10.60 -22.69 20.10
N GLY A 141 10.22 -23.93 19.73
CA GLY A 141 9.28 -24.74 20.48
C GLY A 141 7.88 -24.13 20.54
N GLU A 142 7.12 -24.43 21.59
CA GLU A 142 5.76 -23.92 21.77
C GLU A 142 5.77 -22.40 22.06
N ILE A 143 5.15 -21.64 21.17
CA ILE A 143 5.05 -20.18 21.33
C ILE A 143 3.81 -19.83 22.15
N PHE A 144 4.00 -19.24 23.31
CA PHE A 144 2.95 -18.81 24.21
C PHE A 144 2.75 -17.26 24.22
N ARG A 145 3.70 -16.51 23.65
CA ARG A 145 3.63 -15.04 23.62
C ARG A 145 4.42 -14.48 22.45
N LEU A 146 3.82 -13.52 21.74
CA LEU A 146 4.48 -12.66 20.75
C LEU A 146 4.36 -11.21 21.20
N GLU A 147 5.47 -10.49 21.27
CA GLU A 147 5.49 -9.04 21.41
C GLU A 147 6.10 -8.41 20.20
N SER A 148 5.36 -7.52 19.54
CA SER A 148 5.86 -6.74 18.43
C SER A 148 5.79 -5.24 18.78
N ARG A 149 6.89 -4.53 18.61
CA ARG A 149 7.02 -3.12 19.02
C ARG A 149 7.65 -2.30 17.91
N VAL A 150 7.07 -1.14 17.67
CA VAL A 150 7.66 -0.11 16.80
C VAL A 150 8.08 1.07 17.67
N HIS A 151 9.35 1.43 17.59
CA HIS A 151 9.91 2.58 18.27
C HIS A 151 10.35 3.61 17.22
N GLY A 152 9.83 4.83 17.34
CA GLY A 152 10.20 5.94 16.46
C GLY A 152 10.50 7.19 17.26
N SER A 153 11.64 7.80 17.00
CA SER A 153 12.06 9.05 17.65
C SER A 153 11.43 10.31 17.05
N ARG A 154 10.84 10.18 15.86
CA ARG A 154 10.29 11.31 15.09
C ARG A 154 8.77 11.45 15.18
N GLY A 155 8.09 10.48 15.82
CA GLY A 155 6.63 10.45 15.85
C GLY A 155 6.00 10.24 14.46
N ILE A 156 4.74 10.66 14.33
CA ILE A 156 4.01 10.63 13.06
C ILE A 156 4.47 11.82 12.21
N PRO A 157 4.73 11.65 10.89
CA PRO A 157 5.02 12.75 9.99
C PRO A 157 3.96 13.86 10.07
N GLY A 158 4.38 15.12 9.99
CA GLY A 158 3.50 16.29 10.03
C GLY A 158 2.79 16.54 8.70
N ASP A 159 2.06 15.53 8.22
CA ASP A 159 1.26 15.58 7.00
C ASP A 159 -0.14 14.98 7.26
N TRP A 160 -0.86 14.57 6.22
CA TRP A 160 -2.18 13.95 6.30
C TRP A 160 -2.26 12.76 7.27
N ARG A 161 -1.11 12.15 7.63
CA ARG A 161 -1.07 11.06 8.62
C ARG A 161 -1.42 11.51 10.04
N GLN A 162 -1.51 12.80 10.30
CA GLN A 162 -2.05 13.35 11.55
C GLN A 162 -3.55 13.63 11.49
N GLU A 163 -4.15 13.54 10.30
CA GLU A 163 -5.55 13.89 10.05
C GLU A 163 -6.43 12.65 10.09
N LYS A 164 -7.38 12.63 11.04
CA LYS A 164 -8.27 11.48 11.25
C LYS A 164 -9.12 11.15 10.01
N GLU A 165 -9.54 12.18 9.27
CA GLU A 165 -10.36 12.03 8.07
C GLU A 165 -9.62 11.30 6.93
N HIS A 166 -8.31 11.44 6.87
CA HIS A 166 -7.45 10.73 5.92
C HIS A 166 -6.95 9.37 6.45
N GLY A 167 -7.47 8.92 7.59
CA GLY A 167 -7.02 7.68 8.21
C GLY A 167 -5.63 7.79 8.81
N GLY A 168 -5.32 8.94 9.42
CA GLY A 168 -4.06 9.13 10.13
C GLY A 168 -3.96 8.33 11.44
N GLY A 169 -2.80 8.32 12.02
CA GLY A 169 -2.49 7.66 13.29
C GLY A 169 -1.64 6.41 13.16
N MET A 170 -0.90 6.11 14.23
CA MET A 170 0.08 5.01 14.26
C MET A 170 -0.54 3.63 14.04
N VAL A 171 -1.80 3.43 14.43
CA VAL A 171 -2.47 2.13 14.24
C VAL A 171 -2.65 1.82 12.75
N LEU A 172 -3.05 2.81 11.95
CA LEU A 172 -3.22 2.63 10.51
C LEU A 172 -1.90 2.74 9.74
N ASP A 173 -0.92 3.49 10.24
CA ASP A 173 0.37 3.61 9.56
C ASP A 173 1.30 2.42 9.85
N TRP A 174 1.45 2.01 11.10
CA TRP A 174 2.34 0.93 11.53
C TRP A 174 1.63 -0.33 12.02
N GLY A 175 0.50 -0.18 12.72
CA GLY A 175 -0.23 -1.30 13.30
C GLY A 175 -0.67 -2.33 12.26
N VAL A 176 -0.99 -1.89 11.03
CA VAL A 176 -1.33 -2.79 9.92
C VAL A 176 -0.20 -3.75 9.56
N HIS A 177 1.06 -3.32 9.69
CA HIS A 177 2.22 -4.18 9.44
C HIS A 177 2.40 -5.21 10.56
N LEU A 178 2.27 -4.78 11.82
CA LEU A 178 2.42 -5.67 12.97
C LEU A 178 1.34 -6.75 13.00
N LEU A 179 0.10 -6.37 12.68
CA LEU A 179 -1.02 -7.32 12.60
C LEU A 179 -0.85 -8.30 11.43
N ASP A 180 -0.43 -7.81 10.27
CA ASP A 180 -0.18 -8.64 9.10
C ASP A 180 0.93 -9.68 9.38
N GLN A 181 2.02 -9.25 9.98
CA GLN A 181 3.11 -10.15 10.37
C GLN A 181 2.66 -11.19 11.42
N ALA A 182 1.90 -10.78 12.43
CA ALA A 182 1.37 -11.70 13.43
C ALA A 182 0.46 -12.77 12.81
N LEU A 183 -0.42 -12.39 11.88
CA LEU A 183 -1.29 -13.32 11.16
C LEU A 183 -0.49 -14.31 10.28
N LEU A 184 0.62 -13.87 9.70
CA LEU A 184 1.48 -14.73 8.89
C LEU A 184 2.34 -15.70 9.72
N LEU A 185 2.70 -15.33 10.95
CA LEU A 185 3.42 -16.21 11.88
C LEU A 185 2.53 -17.32 12.44
N PHE A 186 1.23 -17.07 12.57
CA PHE A 186 0.26 -18.02 13.13
C PHE A 186 -0.92 -18.25 12.16
N PRO A 187 -0.67 -18.92 11.02
CA PRO A 187 -1.70 -19.16 10.01
C PRO A 187 -2.82 -20.04 10.59
N GLY A 188 -4.07 -19.59 10.44
CA GLY A 188 -5.25 -20.27 10.99
C GLY A 188 -5.58 -19.87 12.45
N GLY A 189 -4.74 -19.05 13.08
CA GLY A 189 -5.05 -18.46 14.39
C GLY A 189 -6.17 -17.40 14.28
N GLN A 190 -6.99 -17.32 15.32
CA GLN A 190 -7.95 -16.22 15.47
C GLN A 190 -7.32 -15.16 16.37
N LEU A 191 -7.31 -13.91 15.90
CA LEU A 191 -6.90 -12.77 16.71
C LEU A 191 -8.14 -12.13 17.33
N GLU A 192 -8.23 -12.18 18.66
CA GLU A 192 -9.27 -11.50 19.41
C GLU A 192 -8.68 -10.27 20.11
N PRO A 193 -9.18 -9.05 19.85
CA PRO A 193 -8.73 -7.87 20.56
C PRO A 193 -9.24 -7.92 22.00
N LEU A 194 -8.33 -7.97 22.97
CA LEU A 194 -8.67 -7.98 24.40
C LEU A 194 -8.68 -6.56 24.99
N VAL A 195 -7.65 -5.79 24.67
CA VAL A 195 -7.49 -4.42 25.20
C VAL A 195 -6.81 -3.56 24.15
N ALA A 196 -7.31 -2.34 23.97
CA ALA A 196 -6.65 -1.27 23.23
C ALA A 196 -6.54 -0.03 24.12
N SER A 197 -5.33 0.54 24.21
CA SER A 197 -5.10 1.80 24.91
C SER A 197 -4.37 2.75 23.97
N LEU A 198 -4.94 3.94 23.77
CA LEU A 198 -4.36 5.00 22.94
C LEU A 198 -4.09 6.18 23.86
N THR A 199 -2.85 6.63 23.89
CA THR A 199 -2.43 7.87 24.57
C THR A 199 -1.98 8.87 23.53
N ASN A 200 -2.49 10.09 23.63
CA ASN A 200 -2.07 11.22 22.81
C ASN A 200 -0.78 11.84 23.36
#